data_16622f882aff3eab26b7d29331dadaf3
#
_entry.id   16622f882aff3eab26b7d29331dadaf3
#
_cell.length_a   1.000
_cell.length_b   1.000
_cell.length_c   1.000
_cell.angle_alpha   90.00
_cell.angle_beta   90.00
_cell.angle_gamma   90.00
#
_symmetry.space_group_name_H-M   'P 1'
#
loop_
_entity.id
_entity.type
_entity.pdbx_description
1 polymer ?
#
loop_
_entity_poly.entity_id
_entity_poly.type
_entity_poly.pdbx_seq_one_letter_code
_entity_poly.pdbx_strand_id
1 'polypeptide(L)'
;TIVVEAPVVKSSVSFLDANTNPVTLEELTTQCVVPTWANQELTIAHQDFISCVHDAASSFYAGETVNAPDIRCSHIVRGRTPQSLGKKASELLECEKTQFYQRLAFAFTIPTIYETVNGQKLELCVGGVRNYSDLNLYRSTKGLEKFSVFIGWRVRICSNQVLTGEAVSYTHLR
;
A
#
# COMPACT_ATOMS: atom_id res chain seq x y z
N THR A 1 46.22 11.77 2.11
CA THR A 1 45.15 11.02 2.84
C THR A 1 43.93 11.01 1.98
N ILE A 2 43.65 9.89 1.33
CA ILE A 2 42.46 9.68 0.48
C ILE A 2 41.34 9.26 1.44
N VAL A 3 40.34 10.11 1.62
CA VAL A 3 39.09 9.76 2.32
C VAL A 3 38.26 8.99 1.32
N VAL A 4 38.15 7.67 1.49
CA VAL A 4 37.24 6.82 0.77
C VAL A 4 35.89 6.93 1.48
N GLU A 5 34.96 7.71 0.92
CA GLU A 5 33.57 7.67 1.34
C GLU A 5 33.02 6.26 1.10
N ALA A 6 32.63 5.61 2.17
CA ALA A 6 31.93 4.33 2.06
C ALA A 6 30.58 4.55 1.36
N PRO A 7 30.19 3.68 0.41
CA PRO A 7 28.89 3.81 -0.25
C PRO A 7 27.79 3.70 0.79
N VAL A 8 26.92 4.69 0.86
CA VAL A 8 25.69 4.65 1.64
C VAL A 8 24.80 3.57 1.04
N VAL A 9 24.88 2.39 1.59
CA VAL A 9 23.94 1.32 1.27
C VAL A 9 22.58 1.74 1.81
N LYS A 10 21.74 2.26 0.94
CA LYS A 10 20.30 2.39 1.21
C LYS A 10 19.74 0.97 1.29
N SER A 11 19.81 0.34 2.44
CA SER A 11 19.09 -0.90 2.70
C SER A 11 17.61 -0.55 2.85
N SER A 12 16.89 -0.50 1.74
CA SER A 12 15.42 -0.55 1.77
C SER A 12 15.02 -1.96 2.21
N VAL A 13 14.95 -2.17 3.50
CA VAL A 13 14.51 -3.46 4.04
C VAL A 13 13.01 -3.53 3.88
N SER A 14 12.58 -4.26 2.88
CA SER A 14 11.16 -4.46 2.57
C SER A 14 10.51 -5.40 3.60
N PHE A 15 9.27 -5.07 4.02
CA PHE A 15 8.51 -5.92 4.95
C PHE A 15 7.77 -7.06 4.24
N LEU A 16 7.63 -7.02 2.91
CA LEU A 16 6.98 -8.03 2.10
C LEU A 16 7.67 -8.15 0.74
N ASP A 17 8.51 -9.15 0.57
CA ASP A 17 9.39 -9.28 -0.61
C ASP A 17 8.81 -10.19 -1.70
N ALA A 18 8.00 -11.17 -1.33
CA ALA A 18 7.51 -12.19 -2.26
C ALA A 18 6.52 -11.59 -3.29
N ASN A 19 6.91 -11.61 -4.58
CA ASN A 19 6.09 -11.20 -5.73
C ASN A 19 5.54 -9.76 -5.64
N THR A 20 6.28 -8.86 -4.98
CA THR A 20 5.93 -7.44 -4.89
C THR A 20 7.12 -6.56 -5.25
N ASN A 21 6.83 -5.35 -5.73
CA ASN A 21 7.80 -4.33 -6.05
C ASN A 21 7.64 -3.13 -5.11
N PRO A 22 8.74 -2.46 -4.71
CA PRO A 22 8.63 -1.19 -4.01
C PRO A 22 8.02 -0.15 -4.97
N VAL A 23 7.10 0.66 -4.45
CA VAL A 23 6.39 1.70 -5.20
C VAL A 23 6.36 2.95 -4.33
N THR A 24 6.46 4.11 -4.94
CA THR A 24 6.34 5.38 -4.22
C THR A 24 4.89 5.86 -4.19
N LEU A 25 4.56 6.71 -3.22
CA LEU A 25 3.23 7.34 -3.17
C LEU A 25 2.98 8.22 -4.40
N GLU A 26 4.05 8.87 -4.91
CA GLU A 26 4.00 9.67 -6.12
C GLU A 26 3.63 8.82 -7.35
N GLU A 27 4.23 7.64 -7.51
CA GLU A 27 3.88 6.71 -8.60
C GLU A 27 2.42 6.25 -8.51
N LEU A 28 1.91 5.95 -7.31
CA LEU A 28 0.50 5.60 -7.12
C LEU A 28 -0.44 6.74 -7.54
N THR A 29 -0.04 7.98 -7.26
CA THR A 29 -0.87 9.16 -7.55
C THR A 29 -0.83 9.56 -9.02
N THR A 30 0.35 9.46 -9.67
CA THR A 30 0.55 10.00 -11.02
C THR A 30 0.37 8.97 -12.13
N GLN A 31 0.66 7.69 -11.87
CA GLN A 31 0.68 6.65 -12.89
C GLN A 31 -0.54 5.73 -12.86
N CYS A 32 -1.30 5.75 -11.77
CA CYS A 32 -2.44 4.86 -11.60
C CYS A 32 -3.76 5.55 -11.94
N VAL A 33 -4.59 4.85 -12.68
CA VAL A 33 -5.99 5.20 -12.91
C VAL A 33 -6.83 4.27 -12.04
N VAL A 34 -7.58 4.85 -11.13
CA VAL A 34 -8.42 4.09 -10.18
C VAL A 34 -9.47 3.29 -10.94
N PRO A 35 -9.61 1.98 -10.69
CA PRO A 35 -10.63 1.20 -11.37
C PRO A 35 -12.04 1.62 -10.97
N THR A 36 -12.97 1.48 -11.90
CA THR A 36 -14.37 1.82 -11.70
C THR A 36 -15.25 0.57 -11.64
N TRP A 37 -16.38 0.67 -10.95
CA TRP A 37 -17.46 -0.28 -11.01
C TRP A 37 -18.19 -0.19 -12.36
N ALA A 38 -19.01 -1.18 -12.68
CA ALA A 38 -19.77 -1.18 -13.92
C ALA A 38 -20.75 0.00 -14.05
N ASN A 39 -21.22 0.55 -12.93
CA ASN A 39 -22.05 1.76 -12.86
C ASN A 39 -21.25 3.08 -12.88
N GLN A 40 -19.95 3.03 -13.19
CA GLN A 40 -19.02 4.16 -13.25
C GLN A 40 -18.63 4.78 -11.88
N GLU A 41 -19.10 4.24 -10.77
CA GLU A 41 -18.62 4.67 -9.47
C GLU A 41 -17.15 4.28 -9.28
N LEU A 42 -16.36 5.20 -8.74
CA LEU A 42 -14.95 4.95 -8.44
C LEU A 42 -14.80 4.03 -7.21
N THR A 43 -13.78 3.20 -7.24
CA THR A 43 -13.27 2.57 -6.03
C THR A 43 -12.47 3.58 -5.22
N ILE A 44 -12.23 3.30 -3.95
CA ILE A 44 -11.27 4.09 -3.15
C ILE A 44 -9.87 3.80 -3.71
N ALA A 45 -9.08 4.84 -3.94
CA ALA A 45 -7.73 4.67 -4.45
C ALA A 45 -6.76 4.10 -3.39
N HIS A 46 -5.68 3.48 -3.83
CA HIS A 46 -4.64 2.98 -2.93
C HIS A 46 -4.00 4.10 -2.10
N GLN A 47 -3.70 5.24 -2.74
CA GLN A 47 -3.12 6.40 -2.08
C GLN A 47 -4.05 7.00 -1.02
N ASP A 48 -5.37 7.01 -1.25
CA ASP A 48 -6.35 7.50 -0.28
C ASP A 48 -6.39 6.61 0.96
N PHE A 49 -6.30 5.29 0.76
CA PHE A 49 -6.23 4.34 1.87
C PHE A 49 -4.95 4.52 2.69
N ILE A 50 -3.79 4.69 2.03
CA ILE A 50 -2.51 4.97 2.71
C ILE A 50 -2.61 6.26 3.52
N SER A 51 -3.12 7.34 2.91
CA SER A 51 -3.26 8.65 3.57
C SER A 51 -4.20 8.58 4.77
N CYS A 52 -5.33 7.91 4.64
CA CYS A 52 -6.29 7.72 5.72
C CYS A 52 -5.67 7.01 6.93
N VAL A 53 -4.91 5.93 6.70
CA VAL A 53 -4.22 5.20 7.79
C VAL A 53 -3.09 6.04 8.39
N HIS A 54 -2.35 6.80 7.57
CA HIS A 54 -1.32 7.72 8.06
C HIS A 54 -1.91 8.80 8.98
N ASP A 55 -3.00 9.43 8.55
CA ASP A 55 -3.65 10.50 9.32
C ASP A 55 -4.23 9.97 10.63
N ALA A 56 -4.84 8.77 10.58
CA ALA A 56 -5.33 8.10 11.78
C ALA A 56 -4.17 7.75 12.74
N ALA A 57 -3.06 7.21 12.24
CA ALA A 57 -1.89 6.90 13.05
C ALA A 57 -1.26 8.17 13.64
N SER A 58 -1.11 9.23 12.85
CA SER A 58 -0.57 10.52 13.30
C SER A 58 -1.44 11.20 14.36
N SER A 59 -2.76 11.05 14.22
CA SER A 59 -3.72 11.59 15.20
C SER A 59 -3.69 10.78 16.51
N PHE A 60 -3.64 9.45 16.40
CA PHE A 60 -3.66 8.57 17.59
C PHE A 60 -2.34 8.65 18.38
N TYR A 61 -1.22 8.73 17.68
CA TYR A 61 0.12 8.86 18.26
C TYR A 61 0.60 10.32 18.19
N ALA A 62 -0.24 11.26 18.59
CA ALA A 62 0.08 12.68 18.55
C ALA A 62 1.33 13.01 19.36
N GLY A 63 2.29 13.69 18.72
CA GLY A 63 3.59 14.01 19.29
C GLY A 63 4.72 13.03 18.93
N GLU A 64 4.38 11.89 18.30
CA GLU A 64 5.35 10.93 17.81
C GLU A 64 5.66 11.16 16.32
N THR A 65 6.83 10.72 15.88
CA THR A 65 7.18 10.80 14.47
C THR A 65 6.73 9.54 13.73
N VAL A 66 5.79 9.69 12.80
CA VAL A 66 5.39 8.65 11.87
C VAL A 66 6.26 8.76 10.62
N ASN A 67 7.07 7.74 10.32
CA ASN A 67 7.94 7.74 9.17
C ASN A 67 7.14 7.63 7.86
N ALA A 68 7.79 7.95 6.72
CA ALA A 68 7.20 7.70 5.41
C ALA A 68 6.85 6.22 5.22
N PRO A 69 5.79 5.91 4.44
CA PRO A 69 5.36 4.54 4.21
C PRO A 69 6.39 3.73 3.42
N ASP A 70 6.61 2.50 3.82
CA ASP A 70 7.19 1.46 2.98
C ASP A 70 6.03 0.83 2.20
N ILE A 71 5.96 1.08 0.90
CA ILE A 71 4.84 0.66 0.03
C ILE A 71 5.32 -0.44 -0.90
N ARG A 72 4.57 -1.52 -0.94
CA ARG A 72 4.81 -2.66 -1.83
C ARG A 72 3.55 -2.98 -2.61
N CYS A 73 3.70 -3.12 -3.91
CA CYS A 73 2.62 -3.47 -4.80
C CYS A 73 2.94 -4.73 -5.61
N SER A 74 1.89 -5.43 -6.04
CA SER A 74 2.02 -6.56 -6.96
C SER A 74 2.27 -6.07 -8.39
N HIS A 75 1.88 -6.88 -9.38
CA HIS A 75 1.95 -6.49 -10.79
C HIS A 75 0.92 -5.40 -11.13
N ILE A 76 1.25 -4.62 -12.16
CA ILE A 76 0.34 -3.65 -12.77
C ILE A 76 -0.69 -4.38 -13.61
N VAL A 77 -1.96 -4.05 -13.40
CA VAL A 77 -3.07 -4.43 -14.26
C VAL A 77 -3.30 -3.32 -15.28
N ARG A 78 -3.17 -3.65 -16.55
CA ARG A 78 -3.50 -2.76 -17.67
C ARG A 78 -4.77 -3.29 -18.34
N GLY A 79 -5.74 -2.44 -18.47
CA GLY A 79 -7.05 -2.83 -18.98
C GLY A 79 -7.80 -1.65 -19.57
N ARG A 80 -9.09 -1.73 -19.48
CA ARG A 80 -10.02 -0.73 -19.98
C ARG A 80 -11.17 -0.54 -19.01
N THR A 81 -11.83 0.60 -19.10
CA THR A 81 -13.04 0.85 -18.30
C THR A 81 -14.14 -0.16 -18.68
N PRO A 82 -15.08 -0.48 -17.77
CA PRO A 82 -16.17 -1.40 -18.05
C PRO A 82 -16.99 -1.04 -19.29
N GLN A 83 -17.14 0.26 -19.59
CA GLN A 83 -17.88 0.76 -20.74
C GLN A 83 -17.19 0.48 -22.08
N SER A 84 -15.90 0.24 -22.05
CA SER A 84 -15.05 0.05 -23.24
C SER A 84 -14.69 -1.41 -23.50
N LEU A 85 -15.32 -2.36 -22.79
CA LEU A 85 -15.01 -3.79 -22.90
C LEU A 85 -15.23 -4.33 -24.33
N GLY A 86 -16.20 -3.81 -25.08
CA GLY A 86 -16.48 -4.23 -26.45
C GLY A 86 -15.61 -3.59 -27.54
N LYS A 87 -14.79 -2.59 -27.21
CA LYS A 87 -13.94 -1.88 -28.18
C LYS A 87 -12.66 -2.63 -28.48
N LYS A 88 -12.14 -2.49 -29.69
CA LYS A 88 -10.80 -2.97 -30.03
C LYS A 88 -9.74 -2.10 -29.36
N ALA A 89 -8.57 -2.66 -29.08
CA ALA A 89 -7.48 -1.95 -28.42
C ALA A 89 -7.04 -0.68 -29.18
N SER A 90 -7.12 -0.69 -30.52
CA SER A 90 -6.81 0.46 -31.36
C SER A 90 -7.86 1.58 -31.33
N GLU A 91 -9.04 1.30 -30.82
CA GLU A 91 -10.16 2.25 -30.75
C GLU A 91 -10.33 2.86 -29.36
N LEU A 92 -9.49 2.44 -28.39
CA LEU A 92 -9.56 2.94 -27.02
C LEU A 92 -8.99 4.36 -26.91
N LEU A 93 -9.78 5.26 -26.36
CA LEU A 93 -9.30 6.57 -25.93
C LEU A 93 -8.44 6.43 -24.66
N GLU A 94 -7.58 7.40 -24.38
CA GLU A 94 -6.73 7.37 -23.16
C GLU A 94 -7.56 7.33 -21.87
N CYS A 95 -8.68 8.02 -21.80
CA CYS A 95 -9.62 7.99 -20.67
C CYS A 95 -10.33 6.64 -20.47
N GLU A 96 -10.28 5.77 -21.48
CA GLU A 96 -10.86 4.43 -21.42
C GLU A 96 -9.86 3.35 -21.01
N LYS A 97 -8.59 3.70 -20.95
CA LYS A 97 -7.52 2.82 -20.49
C LYS A 97 -7.40 2.89 -18.97
N THR A 98 -7.19 1.74 -18.35
CA THR A 98 -6.93 1.65 -16.90
C THR A 98 -5.53 1.09 -16.66
N GLN A 99 -4.86 1.61 -15.64
CA GLN A 99 -3.59 1.11 -15.15
C GLN A 99 -3.54 1.25 -13.64
N PHE A 100 -3.49 0.14 -12.93
CA PHE A 100 -3.43 0.15 -11.48
C PHE A 100 -2.72 -1.08 -10.94
N TYR A 101 -2.21 -1.01 -9.73
CA TYR A 101 -1.67 -2.16 -9.03
C TYR A 101 -2.80 -2.99 -8.40
N GLN A 102 -2.78 -4.31 -8.64
CA GLN A 102 -3.82 -5.22 -8.16
C GLN A 102 -3.85 -5.30 -6.63
N ARG A 103 -2.69 -5.46 -6.01
CA ARG A 103 -2.53 -5.62 -4.56
C ARG A 103 -1.61 -4.54 -4.02
N LEU A 104 -1.95 -4.08 -2.84
CA LEU A 104 -1.19 -3.11 -2.05
C LEU A 104 -0.91 -3.70 -0.68
N ALA A 105 0.33 -3.50 -0.22
CA ALA A 105 0.71 -3.60 1.18
C ALA A 105 1.58 -2.40 1.54
N PHE A 106 1.38 -1.82 2.71
CA PHE A 106 2.21 -0.72 3.19
C PHE A 106 2.35 -0.76 4.70
N ALA A 107 3.41 -0.13 5.20
CA ALA A 107 3.65 0.00 6.62
C ALA A 107 4.36 1.32 6.95
N PHE A 108 3.90 1.97 8.00
CA PHE A 108 4.58 3.09 8.67
C PHE A 108 5.29 2.58 9.91
N THR A 109 6.47 3.09 10.21
CA THR A 109 7.13 2.86 11.50
C THR A 109 7.06 4.11 12.35
N ILE A 110 6.87 3.92 13.65
CA ILE A 110 6.93 4.96 14.68
C ILE A 110 8.12 4.65 15.58
N PRO A 111 9.35 5.10 15.22
CA PRO A 111 10.59 4.64 15.83
C PRO A 111 10.79 5.12 17.27
N THR A 112 10.02 6.10 17.70
CA THR A 112 10.00 6.64 19.06
C THR A 112 9.26 5.72 20.03
N ILE A 113 8.33 4.89 19.52
CA ILE A 113 7.64 3.85 20.28
C ILE A 113 8.32 2.51 19.97
N TYR A 114 9.02 1.96 20.95
CA TYR A 114 9.73 0.71 20.76
C TYR A 114 9.80 -0.11 22.05
N GLU A 115 10.03 -1.40 21.87
CA GLU A 115 10.39 -2.34 22.93
C GLU A 115 11.75 -2.99 22.63
N THR A 116 12.41 -3.52 23.66
CA THR A 116 13.63 -4.28 23.49
C THR A 116 13.42 -5.70 23.99
N VAL A 117 13.51 -6.64 23.08
CA VAL A 117 13.38 -8.06 23.38
C VAL A 117 14.66 -8.79 22.98
N ASN A 118 15.30 -9.47 23.91
CA ASN A 118 16.58 -10.18 23.69
C ASN A 118 17.66 -9.30 23.00
N GLY A 119 17.75 -8.04 23.39
CA GLY A 119 18.72 -7.09 22.81
C GLY A 119 18.35 -6.54 21.43
N GLN A 120 17.17 -6.91 20.90
CA GLN A 120 16.66 -6.44 19.63
C GLN A 120 15.63 -5.32 19.85
N LYS A 121 15.80 -4.21 19.13
CA LYS A 121 14.84 -3.11 19.13
C LYS A 121 13.67 -3.44 18.19
N LEU A 122 12.47 -3.48 18.76
CA LEU A 122 11.21 -3.64 18.03
C LEU A 122 10.53 -2.27 17.95
N GLU A 123 10.34 -1.75 16.76
CA GLU A 123 9.65 -0.47 16.54
C GLU A 123 8.17 -0.70 16.23
N LEU A 124 7.30 0.17 16.76
CA LEU A 124 5.88 0.10 16.46
C LEU A 124 5.65 0.32 14.96
N CYS A 125 4.78 -0.49 14.40
CA CYS A 125 4.45 -0.47 12.98
C CYS A 125 2.93 -0.48 12.80
N VAL A 126 2.42 0.43 11.96
CA VAL A 126 1.03 0.49 11.54
C VAL A 126 1.00 0.35 10.03
N GLY A 127 0.10 -0.46 9.49
CA GLY A 127 0.04 -0.63 8.06
C GLY A 127 -1.28 -1.20 7.58
N GLY A 128 -1.36 -1.47 6.28
CA GLY A 128 -2.55 -2.02 5.68
C GLY A 128 -2.27 -2.84 4.44
N VAL A 129 -3.23 -3.68 4.10
CA VAL A 129 -3.25 -4.48 2.87
C VAL A 129 -4.60 -4.35 2.18
N ARG A 130 -4.57 -4.35 0.87
CA ARG A 130 -5.76 -4.29 0.04
C ARG A 130 -5.55 -4.99 -1.29
N ASN A 131 -6.63 -5.54 -1.83
CA ASN A 131 -6.62 -6.22 -3.12
C ASN A 131 -7.88 -5.85 -3.91
N TYR A 132 -7.70 -5.25 -5.08
CA TYR A 132 -8.82 -4.93 -5.97
C TYR A 132 -9.52 -6.18 -6.54
N SER A 133 -8.86 -7.35 -6.58
CA SER A 133 -9.51 -8.59 -7.03
C SER A 133 -10.60 -9.09 -6.08
N ASP A 134 -10.61 -8.60 -4.84
CA ASP A 134 -11.67 -8.94 -3.87
C ASP A 134 -12.98 -8.18 -4.17
N LEU A 135 -12.93 -7.21 -5.10
CA LEU A 135 -14.07 -6.43 -5.55
C LEU A 135 -14.65 -7.04 -6.83
N ASN A 136 -15.95 -7.21 -6.88
CA ASN A 136 -16.63 -7.59 -8.12
C ASN A 136 -17.01 -6.33 -8.92
N LEU A 137 -16.05 -5.76 -9.63
CA LEU A 137 -16.20 -4.51 -10.38
C LEU A 137 -17.24 -4.58 -11.52
N TYR A 138 -17.61 -5.78 -11.96
CA TYR A 138 -18.61 -5.99 -13.02
C TYR A 138 -20.06 -5.97 -12.51
N ARG A 139 -20.27 -5.83 -11.21
CA ARG A 139 -21.61 -5.65 -10.65
C ARG A 139 -22.22 -4.32 -11.10
N SER A 140 -23.53 -4.34 -11.31
CA SER A 140 -24.30 -3.14 -11.66
C SER A 140 -24.40 -2.10 -10.54
N THR A 141 -24.13 -2.49 -9.32
CA THR A 141 -24.11 -1.61 -8.14
C THR A 141 -22.80 -1.77 -7.40
N LYS A 142 -22.28 -0.66 -6.87
CA LYS A 142 -21.09 -0.67 -6.02
C LYS A 142 -21.32 -1.57 -4.81
N GLY A 143 -20.37 -2.48 -4.59
CA GLY A 143 -20.34 -3.35 -3.41
C GLY A 143 -19.57 -2.70 -2.25
N LEU A 144 -19.46 -3.43 -1.14
CA LEU A 144 -18.60 -3.05 -0.02
C LEU A 144 -17.13 -3.25 -0.42
N GLU A 145 -16.30 -2.26 -0.08
CA GLU A 145 -14.87 -2.35 -0.25
C GLU A 145 -14.21 -2.87 1.03
N LYS A 146 -13.26 -3.80 0.88
CA LYS A 146 -12.56 -4.44 1.99
C LYS A 146 -11.17 -3.85 2.16
N PHE A 147 -10.86 -3.45 3.38
CA PHE A 147 -9.56 -2.97 3.80
C PHE A 147 -9.13 -3.76 5.03
N SER A 148 -7.84 -4.08 5.11
CA SER A 148 -7.27 -4.71 6.30
C SER A 148 -6.18 -3.79 6.84
N VAL A 149 -6.28 -3.41 8.11
CA VAL A 149 -5.28 -2.61 8.82
C VAL A 149 -4.67 -3.50 9.90
N PHE A 150 -3.38 -3.37 10.12
CA PHE A 150 -2.66 -4.07 11.18
C PHE A 150 -1.82 -3.10 12.01
N ILE A 151 -1.64 -3.45 13.27
CA ILE A 151 -0.71 -2.80 14.19
C ILE A 151 0.16 -3.90 14.77
N GLY A 152 1.46 -3.69 14.81
CA GLY A 152 2.39 -4.70 15.30
C GLY A 152 3.78 -4.14 15.55
N TRP A 153 4.72 -5.04 15.77
CA TRP A 153 6.10 -4.70 16.03
C TRP A 153 6.98 -5.12 14.85
N ARG A 154 7.89 -4.24 14.46
CA ARG A 154 8.84 -4.48 13.37
C ARG A 154 10.24 -4.63 13.93
N VAL A 155 10.88 -5.75 13.63
CA VAL A 155 12.28 -6.01 13.95
C VAL A 155 13.13 -5.75 12.72
N ARG A 156 14.19 -4.96 12.87
CA ARG A 156 15.20 -4.77 11.82
C ARG A 156 16.36 -5.77 12.03
N ILE A 157 16.13 -7.04 11.77
CA ILE A 157 17.18 -8.06 11.80
C ILE A 157 17.43 -8.53 10.36
N CYS A 158 18.51 -8.08 9.75
CA CYS A 158 18.88 -8.43 8.37
C CYS A 158 17.83 -8.03 7.32
N SER A 159 17.95 -8.56 6.10
CA SER A 159 17.05 -8.28 4.98
C SER A 159 15.64 -8.88 5.13
N ASN A 160 15.41 -9.80 6.08
CA ASN A 160 14.09 -10.37 6.36
C ASN A 160 13.48 -9.70 7.59
N GLN A 161 12.37 -9.02 7.39
CA GLN A 161 11.60 -8.41 8.47
C GLN A 161 10.52 -9.36 8.93
N VAL A 162 10.48 -9.63 10.22
CA VAL A 162 9.39 -10.37 10.85
C VAL A 162 8.44 -9.35 11.45
N LEU A 163 7.19 -9.35 10.99
CA LEU A 163 6.09 -8.65 11.63
C LEU A 163 5.44 -9.62 12.63
N THR A 164 5.50 -9.27 13.90
CA THR A 164 4.75 -9.96 14.95
C THR A 164 3.65 -9.03 15.44
N GLY A 165 2.40 -9.43 15.33
CA GLY A 165 1.26 -8.65 15.80
C GLY A 165 -0.06 -9.28 15.38
N GLU A 166 -1.12 -8.92 16.07
CA GLU A 166 -2.47 -9.33 15.71
C GLU A 166 -2.99 -8.44 14.57
N ALA A 167 -3.56 -9.05 13.54
CA ALA A 167 -4.30 -8.32 12.51
C ALA A 167 -5.62 -7.84 13.11
N VAL A 168 -5.73 -6.56 13.37
CA VAL A 168 -6.94 -5.96 13.91
C VAL A 168 -7.72 -5.31 12.79
N SER A 169 -8.94 -5.81 12.61
CA SER A 169 -10.08 -5.14 11.99
C SER A 169 -10.18 -5.15 10.48
N TYR A 170 -11.25 -5.79 10.04
CA TYR A 170 -11.85 -5.58 8.71
C TYR A 170 -12.83 -4.40 8.83
N THR A 171 -12.60 -3.33 8.10
CA THR A 171 -13.54 -2.22 7.99
C THR A 171 -14.20 -2.28 6.62
N HIS A 172 -15.52 -2.42 6.60
CA HIS A 172 -16.32 -2.28 5.39
C HIS A 172 -16.78 -0.83 5.28
N LEU A 173 -16.28 -0.10 4.30
CA LEU A 173 -16.75 1.23 3.94
C LEU A 173 -17.74 1.14 2.79
N ARG A 174 -18.86 1.84 2.91
CA ARG A 174 -19.84 2.03 1.84
C ARG A 174 -19.55 3.28 1.05
#